data_75a5f6ddd70a579f52b5d4384dbcaf18
#
_entry.id   75a5f6ddd70a579f52b5d4384dbcaf18
#
_cell.length_a   1.000
_cell.length_b   1.000
_cell.length_c   1.000
_cell.angle_alpha   90.00
_cell.angle_beta   90.00
_cell.angle_gamma   90.00
#
_symmetry.space_group_name_H-M   'P 1'
#
loop_
_entity.id
_entity.type
_entity.pdbx_description
1 polymer ?
#
loop_
_entity_poly.entity_id
_entity_poly.type
_entity_poly.pdbx_seq_one_letter_code
_entity_poly.pdbx_strand_id
1 'polypeptide(L)'
;MKFGERITTARKYAKFTQKELADRVGISQTAVHKLECDRSKSSRRTVSIALTCGVDPIWLETGRGEMSLCGARPGMSAEEVGNAVDVGELHRTPLFARLPLISWDEAGRLCSEPAESFHPTTVDTWLPIAPKAGDKAFALRVPDDSMEPEFREGEIIILDPTQSGKHNQFIVGYIDGDTSLTFKQLMVVGSKKYLKPLNARYPLLEVPEALWVSGVVVAKYKDYPYK
;
A
#
# COMPACT_ATOMS: atom_id res chain seq x y z
N MET A 1 -6.78 -5.60 25.61
CA MET A 1 -6.46 -7.04 25.66
C MET A 1 -4.96 -7.20 25.75
N LYS A 2 -4.44 -7.93 26.76
CA LYS A 2 -3.00 -8.14 26.95
C LYS A 2 -2.47 -9.15 25.94
N PHE A 3 -1.14 -9.20 25.75
CA PHE A 3 -0.51 -10.10 24.77
C PHE A 3 -0.84 -11.59 25.05
N GLY A 4 -0.74 -12.05 26.28
CA GLY A 4 -1.06 -13.44 26.65
C GLY A 4 -2.55 -13.79 26.47
N GLU A 5 -3.43 -12.84 26.69
CA GLU A 5 -4.87 -13.03 26.45
C GLU A 5 -5.13 -13.21 24.93
N ARG A 6 -4.41 -12.46 24.07
CA ARG A 6 -4.52 -12.62 22.62
C ARG A 6 -4.02 -13.98 22.14
N ILE A 7 -2.91 -14.47 22.70
CA ILE A 7 -2.40 -15.82 22.39
C ILE A 7 -3.42 -16.89 22.80
N THR A 8 -4.01 -16.76 24.00
CA THR A 8 -5.06 -17.67 24.46
C THR A 8 -6.26 -17.62 23.54
N THR A 9 -6.67 -16.45 23.08
CA THR A 9 -7.80 -16.26 22.17
C THR A 9 -7.50 -16.88 20.81
N ALA A 10 -6.32 -16.64 20.24
CA ALA A 10 -5.88 -17.21 18.96
C ALA A 10 -5.85 -18.75 19.01
N ARG A 11 -5.30 -19.33 20.08
CA ARG A 11 -5.27 -20.78 20.26
C ARG A 11 -6.66 -21.38 20.36
N LYS A 12 -7.57 -20.75 21.15
CA LYS A 12 -8.95 -21.18 21.26
C LYS A 12 -9.72 -21.07 19.94
N TYR A 13 -9.48 -20.01 19.19
CA TYR A 13 -10.01 -19.84 17.84
C TYR A 13 -9.59 -20.98 16.92
N ALA A 14 -8.33 -21.38 16.98
CA ALA A 14 -7.79 -22.52 16.24
C ALA A 14 -8.20 -23.89 16.82
N LYS A 15 -8.91 -23.92 17.95
CA LYS A 15 -9.31 -25.13 18.68
C LYS A 15 -8.14 -26.02 19.11
N PHE A 16 -6.96 -25.44 19.37
CA PHE A 16 -5.78 -26.17 19.82
C PHE A 16 -5.66 -26.19 21.34
N THR A 17 -5.18 -27.30 21.87
CA THR A 17 -4.63 -27.36 23.23
C THR A 17 -3.27 -26.67 23.28
N GLN A 18 -2.79 -26.33 24.48
CA GLN A 18 -1.44 -25.75 24.62
C GLN A 18 -0.34 -26.68 24.10
N LYS A 19 -0.53 -28.00 24.23
CA LYS A 19 0.40 -29.00 23.74
C LYS A 19 0.41 -29.05 22.21
N GLU A 20 -0.74 -29.10 21.56
CA GLU A 20 -0.85 -29.11 20.10
C GLU A 20 -0.27 -27.84 19.46
N LEU A 21 -0.53 -26.68 20.07
CA LEU A 21 0.08 -25.44 19.60
C LEU A 21 1.62 -25.49 19.76
N ALA A 22 2.10 -25.99 20.88
CA ALA A 22 3.53 -26.12 21.15
C ALA A 22 4.23 -27.02 20.13
N ASP A 23 3.65 -28.18 19.86
CA ASP A 23 4.18 -29.17 18.91
C ASP A 23 4.23 -28.59 17.48
N ARG A 24 3.17 -27.88 17.04
CA ARG A 24 3.09 -27.28 15.70
C ARG A 24 4.08 -26.12 15.49
N VAL A 25 4.27 -25.31 16.53
CA VAL A 25 5.18 -24.14 16.48
C VAL A 25 6.63 -24.52 16.76
N GLY A 26 6.87 -25.75 17.24
CA GLY A 26 8.21 -26.24 17.59
C GLY A 26 8.76 -25.59 18.87
N ILE A 27 7.90 -25.43 19.90
CA ILE A 27 8.28 -24.91 21.23
C ILE A 27 7.73 -25.85 22.32
N SER A 28 8.19 -25.66 23.56
CA SER A 28 7.65 -26.46 24.66
C SER A 28 6.29 -25.96 25.12
N GLN A 29 5.45 -26.86 25.66
CA GLN A 29 4.16 -26.50 26.24
C GLN A 29 4.32 -25.45 27.35
N THR A 30 5.41 -25.56 28.15
CA THR A 30 5.73 -24.58 29.22
C THR A 30 6.03 -23.20 28.64
N ALA A 31 6.57 -23.10 27.41
CA ALA A 31 6.78 -21.83 26.74
C ALA A 31 5.42 -21.21 26.32
N VAL A 32 4.50 -21.99 25.76
CA VAL A 32 3.13 -21.53 25.46
C VAL A 32 2.44 -21.02 26.70
N HIS A 33 2.50 -21.79 27.80
CA HIS A 33 1.91 -21.39 29.09
C HIS A 33 2.50 -20.07 29.62
N LYS A 34 3.82 -19.87 29.54
CA LYS A 34 4.48 -18.62 29.94
C LYS A 34 4.04 -17.42 29.09
N LEU A 35 3.83 -17.63 27.79
CA LEU A 35 3.32 -16.60 26.89
C LEU A 35 1.86 -16.22 27.24
N GLU A 36 1.01 -17.19 27.48
CA GLU A 36 -0.40 -16.96 27.88
C GLU A 36 -0.54 -16.27 29.25
N CYS A 37 0.42 -16.49 30.17
CA CYS A 37 0.43 -15.87 31.49
C CYS A 37 1.10 -14.47 31.52
N ASP A 38 1.33 -13.83 30.39
CA ASP A 38 1.97 -12.49 30.27
C ASP A 38 3.37 -12.39 30.95
N ARG A 39 4.03 -13.51 31.18
CA ARG A 39 5.41 -13.53 31.71
C ARG A 39 6.46 -13.17 30.67
N SER A 40 6.03 -13.01 29.40
CA SER A 40 6.83 -12.52 28.29
C SER A 40 5.99 -11.54 27.47
N LYS A 41 6.54 -10.35 27.22
CA LYS A 41 5.82 -9.27 26.49
C LYS A 41 5.88 -9.41 24.96
N SER A 42 6.73 -10.30 24.46
CA SER A 42 6.93 -10.55 23.03
C SER A 42 7.61 -11.90 22.85
N SER A 43 7.42 -12.51 21.69
CA SER A 43 8.08 -13.76 21.32
C SER A 43 8.62 -13.67 19.91
N ARG A 44 9.86 -14.16 19.70
CA ARG A 44 10.43 -14.34 18.36
C ARG A 44 9.58 -15.28 17.48
N ARG A 45 8.64 -16.00 18.08
CA ARG A 45 7.74 -16.95 17.44
C ARG A 45 6.31 -16.43 17.27
N THR A 46 6.06 -15.12 17.53
CA THR A 46 4.72 -14.52 17.42
C THR A 46 4.13 -14.75 16.02
N VAL A 47 4.93 -14.57 14.98
CA VAL A 47 4.50 -14.80 13.59
C VAL A 47 4.13 -16.28 13.37
N SER A 48 4.97 -17.22 13.81
CA SER A 48 4.70 -18.66 13.68
C SER A 48 3.44 -19.07 14.44
N ILE A 49 3.21 -18.53 15.63
CA ILE A 49 2.00 -18.77 16.43
C ILE A 49 0.78 -18.21 15.71
N ALA A 50 0.86 -17.00 15.17
CA ALA A 50 -0.22 -16.36 14.46
C ALA A 50 -0.63 -17.16 13.22
N LEU A 51 0.33 -17.52 12.36
CA LEU A 51 0.08 -18.32 11.15
C LEU A 51 -0.51 -19.69 11.48
N THR A 52 0.05 -20.39 12.49
CA THR A 52 -0.47 -21.69 12.94
C THR A 52 -1.90 -21.59 13.45
N CYS A 53 -2.27 -20.48 14.09
CA CYS A 53 -3.64 -20.25 14.59
C CYS A 53 -4.58 -19.65 13.52
N GLY A 54 -4.10 -19.26 12.35
CA GLY A 54 -4.88 -18.61 11.30
C GLY A 54 -5.32 -17.20 11.69
N VAL A 55 -4.51 -16.48 12.48
CA VAL A 55 -4.79 -15.11 12.92
C VAL A 55 -3.71 -14.15 12.42
N ASP A 56 -4.08 -12.88 12.33
CA ASP A 56 -3.16 -11.83 11.88
C ASP A 56 -2.02 -11.61 12.90
N PRO A 57 -0.74 -11.65 12.46
CA PRO A 57 0.42 -11.45 13.35
C PRO A 57 0.44 -10.09 14.04
N ILE A 58 -0.06 -9.04 13.37
CA ILE A 58 -0.10 -7.68 13.92
C ILE A 58 -1.15 -7.59 15.00
N TRP A 59 -2.34 -8.16 14.73
CA TRP A 59 -3.36 -8.25 15.75
C TRP A 59 -2.84 -9.03 16.97
N LEU A 60 -2.15 -10.15 16.74
CA LEU A 60 -1.63 -10.95 17.85
C LEU A 60 -0.60 -10.16 18.68
N GLU A 61 0.28 -9.38 18.05
CA GLU A 61 1.33 -8.63 18.74
C GLU A 61 0.83 -7.32 19.35
N THR A 62 0.01 -6.55 18.63
CA THR A 62 -0.38 -5.18 19.03
C THR A 62 -1.82 -5.06 19.53
N GLY A 63 -2.70 -5.99 19.17
CA GLY A 63 -4.14 -5.93 19.40
C GLY A 63 -4.88 -4.97 18.46
N ARG A 64 -4.23 -4.47 17.41
CA ARG A 64 -4.82 -3.60 16.38
C ARG A 64 -5.14 -4.40 15.13
N GLY A 65 -6.22 -4.01 14.43
CA GLY A 65 -6.68 -4.69 13.22
C GLY A 65 -7.66 -5.82 13.52
N GLU A 66 -7.99 -6.59 12.49
CA GLU A 66 -8.85 -7.76 12.59
C GLU A 66 -8.07 -8.99 13.06
N MET A 67 -8.73 -9.87 13.82
CA MET A 67 -8.11 -11.07 14.37
C MET A 67 -7.87 -12.14 13.29
N SER A 68 -8.82 -12.31 12.38
CA SER A 68 -8.74 -13.37 11.36
C SER A 68 -7.82 -12.99 10.23
N LEU A 69 -6.94 -13.89 9.82
CA LEU A 69 -6.15 -13.75 8.60
C LEU A 69 -6.99 -14.24 7.43
N CYS A 70 -7.30 -13.34 6.48
CA CYS A 70 -8.15 -13.67 5.33
C CYS A 70 -7.55 -14.82 4.51
N GLY A 71 -8.37 -15.83 4.17
CA GLY A 71 -7.91 -17.02 3.44
C GLY A 71 -7.22 -18.10 4.27
N ALA A 72 -6.72 -17.82 5.48
CA ALA A 72 -6.07 -18.81 6.32
C ALA A 72 -7.07 -19.58 7.18
N ARG A 73 -6.89 -20.91 7.22
CA ARG A 73 -7.64 -21.80 8.14
C ARG A 73 -6.72 -22.25 9.27
N PRO A 74 -7.23 -22.40 10.50
CA PRO A 74 -6.44 -22.92 11.60
C PRO A 74 -5.82 -24.27 11.27
N GLY A 75 -4.52 -24.40 11.53
CA GLY A 75 -3.80 -25.66 11.33
C GLY A 75 -3.09 -25.81 9.99
N MET A 76 -3.15 -24.84 9.12
CA MET A 76 -2.35 -24.80 7.88
C MET A 76 -0.86 -24.62 8.20
N SER A 77 0.01 -25.25 7.41
CA SER A 77 1.45 -24.99 7.46
C SER A 77 1.77 -23.58 6.93
N ALA A 78 2.94 -23.04 7.24
CA ALA A 78 3.37 -21.73 6.75
C ALA A 78 3.39 -21.67 5.20
N GLU A 79 3.71 -22.78 4.53
CA GLU A 79 3.68 -22.91 3.06
C GLU A 79 2.24 -22.96 2.52
N GLU A 80 1.35 -23.70 3.18
CA GLU A 80 -0.07 -23.75 2.82
C GLU A 80 -0.77 -22.41 3.04
N VAL A 81 -0.43 -21.68 4.10
CA VAL A 81 -0.89 -20.32 4.32
C VAL A 81 -0.39 -19.39 3.21
N GLY A 82 0.88 -19.50 2.82
CA GLY A 82 1.45 -18.72 1.71
C GLY A 82 0.78 -18.99 0.36
N ASN A 83 0.25 -20.21 0.13
CA ASN A 83 -0.46 -20.56 -1.10
C ASN A 83 -1.97 -20.32 -1.03
N ALA A 84 -2.56 -20.33 0.17
CA ALA A 84 -4.00 -20.14 0.40
C ALA A 84 -4.37 -18.68 0.62
N VAL A 85 -3.43 -17.88 1.06
CA VAL A 85 -3.59 -16.42 1.17
C VAL A 85 -3.40 -15.86 -0.23
N ASP A 86 -4.47 -15.39 -0.84
CA ASP A 86 -4.39 -14.66 -2.10
C ASP A 86 -3.44 -13.48 -1.90
N VAL A 87 -2.32 -13.49 -2.65
CA VAL A 87 -1.29 -12.44 -2.58
C VAL A 87 -1.92 -11.06 -2.84
N GLY A 88 -3.08 -11.00 -3.52
CA GLY A 88 -3.87 -9.78 -3.71
C GLY A 88 -4.49 -9.23 -2.42
N GLU A 89 -4.81 -10.06 -1.43
CA GLU A 89 -5.40 -9.62 -0.14
C GLU A 89 -4.37 -9.33 0.96
N LEU A 90 -3.17 -9.96 0.91
CA LEU A 90 -2.04 -9.59 1.76
C LEU A 90 -1.59 -8.13 1.57
N HIS A 91 -1.99 -7.51 0.45
CA HIS A 91 -1.71 -6.11 0.16
C HIS A 91 -2.53 -5.13 1.01
N ARG A 92 -3.50 -5.60 1.79
CA ARG A 92 -4.35 -4.76 2.66
C ARG A 92 -3.82 -4.58 4.09
N THR A 93 -2.77 -5.30 4.48
CA THR A 93 -2.13 -5.08 5.79
C THR A 93 -1.04 -4.01 5.68
N PRO A 94 -1.07 -2.96 6.50
CA PRO A 94 -0.15 -1.81 6.36
C PRO A 94 1.34 -2.15 6.51
N LEU A 95 1.71 -3.35 6.98
CA LEU A 95 3.10 -3.79 7.11
C LEU A 95 3.67 -4.37 5.80
N PHE A 96 2.84 -4.80 4.85
CA PHE A 96 3.26 -5.43 3.58
C PHE A 96 2.62 -4.79 2.37
N ALA A 97 1.85 -3.73 2.56
CA ALA A 97 1.27 -3.03 1.43
C ALA A 97 2.40 -2.48 0.55
N ARG A 98 2.41 -2.89 -0.70
CA ARG A 98 3.37 -2.47 -1.71
C ARG A 98 2.64 -1.63 -2.74
N LEU A 99 3.37 -0.64 -3.25
CA LEU A 99 2.88 0.28 -4.25
C LEU A 99 3.49 -0.09 -5.59
N PRO A 100 2.71 -0.31 -6.65
CA PRO A 100 3.27 -0.60 -7.95
C PRO A 100 3.90 0.66 -8.54
N LEU A 101 5.16 0.59 -8.96
CA LEU A 101 5.78 1.56 -9.84
C LEU A 101 5.47 1.13 -11.27
N ILE A 102 4.78 1.97 -12.01
CA ILE A 102 4.32 1.68 -13.38
C ILE A 102 4.87 2.71 -14.37
N SER A 103 4.79 2.40 -15.65
CA SER A 103 5.15 3.32 -16.72
C SER A 103 4.05 4.37 -16.94
N TRP A 104 4.40 5.46 -17.64
CA TRP A 104 3.43 6.50 -18.04
C TRP A 104 2.38 5.98 -19.01
N ASP A 105 2.76 5.06 -19.90
CA ASP A 105 1.84 4.41 -20.84
C ASP A 105 0.80 3.56 -20.09
N GLU A 106 1.24 2.79 -19.10
CA GLU A 106 0.35 1.99 -18.25
C GLU A 106 -0.58 2.89 -17.42
N ALA A 107 -0.08 3.99 -16.89
CA ALA A 107 -0.91 4.97 -16.19
C ALA A 107 -1.96 5.58 -17.11
N GLY A 108 -1.61 5.89 -18.38
CA GLY A 108 -2.54 6.36 -19.40
C GLY A 108 -3.66 5.36 -19.69
N ARG A 109 -3.31 4.09 -19.83
CA ARG A 109 -4.27 3.00 -20.01
C ARG A 109 -5.24 2.90 -18.83
N LEU A 110 -4.72 2.89 -17.61
CA LEU A 110 -5.54 2.80 -16.39
C LEU A 110 -6.51 3.98 -16.21
N CYS A 111 -6.15 5.16 -16.72
CA CYS A 111 -7.02 6.33 -16.69
C CYS A 111 -8.21 6.24 -17.62
N SER A 112 -8.10 5.44 -18.69
CA SER A 112 -9.16 5.23 -19.66
C SER A 112 -10.16 4.14 -19.22
N GLU A 113 -9.85 3.40 -18.14
CA GLU A 113 -10.68 2.32 -17.61
C GLU A 113 -11.50 2.78 -16.40
N PRO A 114 -12.68 2.17 -16.14
CA PRO A 114 -13.44 2.45 -14.93
C PRO A 114 -12.59 2.17 -13.68
N ALA A 115 -12.71 3.01 -12.66
CA ALA A 115 -11.95 2.92 -11.43
C ALA A 115 -12.06 1.56 -10.69
N GLU A 116 -13.08 0.77 -11.00
CA GLU A 116 -13.29 -0.59 -10.47
C GLU A 116 -12.32 -1.62 -11.09
N SER A 117 -11.82 -1.35 -12.30
CA SER A 117 -10.91 -2.21 -13.06
C SER A 117 -9.45 -1.85 -12.90
N PHE A 118 -9.10 -1.12 -11.82
CA PHE A 118 -7.73 -0.67 -11.58
C PHE A 118 -6.81 -1.84 -11.20
N HIS A 119 -6.28 -2.49 -12.21
CA HIS A 119 -5.27 -3.56 -12.08
C HIS A 119 -4.12 -3.28 -13.05
N PRO A 120 -2.97 -2.79 -12.58
CA PRO A 120 -1.81 -2.61 -13.45
C PRO A 120 -1.36 -3.96 -14.01
N THR A 121 -1.29 -4.07 -15.32
CA THR A 121 -0.85 -5.29 -16.01
C THR A 121 0.67 -5.37 -16.11
N THR A 122 1.34 -4.21 -16.11
CA THR A 122 2.80 -4.10 -16.17
C THR A 122 3.29 -3.28 -15.00
N VAL A 123 4.08 -3.91 -14.13
CA VAL A 123 4.68 -3.28 -12.94
C VAL A 123 6.20 -3.38 -13.04
N ASP A 124 6.88 -2.24 -13.04
CA ASP A 124 8.34 -2.19 -13.11
C ASP A 124 8.97 -2.73 -11.80
N THR A 125 8.45 -2.27 -10.68
CA THR A 125 8.88 -2.72 -9.35
C THR A 125 7.82 -2.40 -8.29
N TRP A 126 7.98 -2.99 -7.10
CA TRP A 126 7.10 -2.75 -5.96
C TRP A 126 7.82 -1.92 -4.91
N LEU A 127 7.22 -0.82 -4.52
CA LEU A 127 7.72 0.09 -3.49
C LEU A 127 6.97 -0.09 -2.16
N PRO A 128 7.59 0.24 -1.02
CA PRO A 128 6.88 0.30 0.25
C PRO A 128 5.81 1.40 0.18
N ILE A 129 4.63 1.12 0.73
CA ILE A 129 3.51 2.07 0.68
C ILE A 129 3.79 3.32 1.52
N ALA A 130 3.34 4.46 1.03
CA ALA A 130 3.29 5.69 1.81
C ALA A 130 2.06 5.70 2.74
N PRO A 131 2.18 6.18 4.00
CA PRO A 131 1.09 6.15 4.97
C PRO A 131 -0.21 6.87 4.58
N LYS A 132 -0.17 7.70 3.53
CA LYS A 132 -1.31 8.46 3.02
C LYS A 132 -1.83 7.97 1.67
N ALA A 133 -1.27 6.91 1.13
CA ALA A 133 -1.70 6.36 -0.15
C ALA A 133 -2.97 5.52 0.06
N GLY A 134 -3.96 5.70 -0.81
CA GLY A 134 -5.16 4.87 -0.85
C GLY A 134 -4.87 3.47 -1.43
N ASP A 135 -5.85 2.58 -1.34
CA ASP A 135 -5.72 1.18 -1.79
C ASP A 135 -5.43 1.04 -3.30
N LYS A 136 -5.77 2.05 -4.10
CA LYS A 136 -5.54 2.09 -5.55
C LYS A 136 -4.35 2.97 -5.95
N ALA A 137 -3.54 3.38 -4.97
CA ALA A 137 -2.40 4.23 -5.24
C ALA A 137 -1.34 3.50 -6.07
N PHE A 138 -0.64 4.27 -6.89
CA PHE A 138 0.46 3.80 -7.72
C PHE A 138 1.58 4.84 -7.78
N ALA A 139 2.73 4.45 -8.25
CA ALA A 139 3.89 5.32 -8.37
C ALA A 139 4.28 5.52 -9.83
N LEU A 140 4.79 6.72 -10.13
CA LEU A 140 5.40 7.07 -11.42
C LEU A 140 6.77 7.70 -11.19
N ARG A 141 7.66 7.59 -12.17
CA ARG A 141 8.88 8.39 -12.21
C ARG A 141 8.58 9.75 -12.84
N VAL A 142 9.11 10.81 -12.25
CA VAL A 142 9.03 12.17 -12.83
C VAL A 142 9.71 12.16 -14.18
N PRO A 143 9.04 12.56 -15.27
CA PRO A 143 9.53 12.33 -16.63
C PRO A 143 10.50 13.40 -17.13
N ASP A 144 10.43 14.60 -16.56
CA ASP A 144 11.17 15.78 -17.02
C ASP A 144 11.43 16.79 -15.89
N ASP A 145 12.12 17.88 -16.21
CA ASP A 145 12.46 18.96 -15.28
C ASP A 145 11.38 20.05 -15.14
N SER A 146 10.19 19.86 -15.72
CA SER A 146 9.12 20.89 -15.70
C SER A 146 8.60 21.23 -14.30
N MET A 147 8.80 20.33 -13.35
CA MET A 147 8.35 20.47 -11.96
C MET A 147 9.51 20.77 -11.00
N GLU A 148 10.68 21.09 -11.49
CA GLU A 148 11.79 21.60 -10.67
C GLU A 148 11.46 22.99 -10.08
N PRO A 149 11.99 23.29 -8.88
CA PRO A 149 12.95 22.52 -8.08
C PRO A 149 12.31 21.49 -7.14
N GLU A 150 11.00 21.46 -7.01
CA GLU A 150 10.31 20.61 -6.03
C GLU A 150 10.38 19.12 -6.43
N PHE A 151 10.21 18.79 -7.70
CA PHE A 151 10.29 17.44 -8.22
C PHE A 151 11.33 17.40 -9.33
N ARG A 152 12.34 16.55 -9.16
CA ARG A 152 13.40 16.39 -10.16
C ARG A 152 13.14 15.20 -11.05
N GLU A 153 13.62 15.25 -12.27
CA GLU A 153 13.57 14.10 -13.18
C GLU A 153 14.11 12.83 -12.52
N GLY A 154 13.39 11.71 -12.69
CA GLY A 154 13.74 10.41 -12.13
C GLY A 154 13.29 10.19 -10.67
N GLU A 155 12.90 11.24 -9.92
CA GLU A 155 12.27 11.05 -8.60
C GLU A 155 10.94 10.30 -8.75
N ILE A 156 10.51 9.63 -7.68
CA ILE A 156 9.27 8.85 -7.69
C ILE A 156 8.18 9.66 -7.00
N ILE A 157 7.04 9.80 -7.66
CA ILE A 157 5.82 10.38 -7.12
C ILE A 157 4.79 9.29 -6.88
N ILE A 158 4.03 9.41 -5.78
CA ILE A 158 2.96 8.51 -5.43
C ILE A 158 1.63 9.21 -5.64
N LEU A 159 0.77 8.57 -6.41
CA LEU A 159 -0.52 9.10 -6.82
C LEU A 159 -1.66 8.30 -6.20
N ASP A 160 -2.69 9.03 -5.79
CA ASP A 160 -3.96 8.47 -5.37
C ASP A 160 -5.03 8.82 -6.43
N PRO A 161 -5.50 7.83 -7.22
CA PRO A 161 -6.50 8.06 -8.26
C PRO A 161 -7.92 8.28 -7.70
N THR A 162 -8.15 8.03 -6.43
CA THR A 162 -9.46 8.22 -5.80
C THR A 162 -9.74 9.67 -5.44
N GLN A 163 -8.71 10.53 -5.49
CA GLN A 163 -8.83 11.93 -5.15
C GLN A 163 -9.06 12.80 -6.39
N SER A 164 -10.03 13.71 -6.28
CA SER A 164 -10.19 14.78 -7.25
C SER A 164 -9.22 15.92 -6.95
N GLY A 165 -8.47 16.38 -7.96
CA GLY A 165 -7.51 17.47 -7.80
C GLY A 165 -8.14 18.77 -7.31
N LYS A 166 -7.50 19.45 -6.35
CA LYS A 166 -7.89 20.75 -5.80
C LYS A 166 -6.85 21.82 -6.16
N HIS A 167 -7.22 23.09 -6.00
CA HIS A 167 -6.30 24.21 -6.19
C HIS A 167 -5.00 24.02 -5.41
N ASN A 168 -3.88 24.27 -6.08
CA ASN A 168 -2.50 24.10 -5.59
C ASN A 168 -2.03 22.66 -5.37
N GLN A 169 -2.83 21.64 -5.67
CA GLN A 169 -2.36 20.25 -5.63
C GLN A 169 -1.56 19.89 -6.89
N PHE A 170 -0.64 18.96 -6.73
CA PHE A 170 0.09 18.35 -7.83
C PHE A 170 -0.71 17.18 -8.36
N ILE A 171 -0.92 17.16 -9.66
CA ILE A 171 -1.75 16.16 -10.32
C ILE A 171 -1.04 15.58 -11.54
N VAL A 172 -1.38 14.36 -11.85
CA VAL A 172 -1.13 13.76 -13.16
C VAL A 172 -2.47 13.64 -13.87
N GLY A 173 -2.51 14.07 -15.10
CA GLY A 173 -3.74 14.07 -15.88
C GLY A 173 -3.50 14.50 -17.33
N TYR A 174 -4.57 14.58 -18.11
CA TYR A 174 -4.54 15.07 -19.50
C TYR A 174 -5.70 16.02 -19.75
N ILE A 175 -5.49 16.92 -20.70
CA ILE A 175 -6.52 17.83 -21.22
C ILE A 175 -7.29 17.06 -22.30
N ASP A 176 -8.60 17.24 -22.36
CA ASP A 176 -9.43 16.61 -23.38
C ASP A 176 -8.93 16.95 -24.80
N GLY A 177 -8.78 15.92 -25.65
CA GLY A 177 -8.15 16.02 -26.96
C GLY A 177 -6.63 15.78 -26.97
N ASP A 178 -5.95 15.72 -25.80
CA ASP A 178 -4.55 15.29 -25.71
C ASP A 178 -4.48 13.81 -25.27
N THR A 179 -3.58 13.06 -25.84
CA THR A 179 -3.39 11.63 -25.52
C THR A 179 -2.29 11.38 -24.50
N SER A 180 -1.51 12.41 -24.16
CA SER A 180 -0.37 12.29 -23.27
C SER A 180 -0.67 12.80 -21.86
N LEU A 181 -0.34 11.98 -20.87
CA LEU A 181 -0.39 12.38 -19.46
C LEU A 181 0.68 13.45 -19.18
N THR A 182 0.32 14.42 -18.37
CA THR A 182 1.23 15.46 -17.91
C THR A 182 1.22 15.58 -16.38
N PHE A 183 2.36 15.91 -15.79
CA PHE A 183 2.52 16.16 -14.36
C PHE A 183 2.67 17.66 -14.10
N LYS A 184 1.68 18.28 -13.45
CA LYS A 184 1.66 19.74 -13.21
C LYS A 184 0.96 20.07 -11.89
N GLN A 185 1.08 21.32 -11.44
CA GLN A 185 0.30 21.88 -10.36
C GLN A 185 -1.03 22.40 -10.90
N LEU A 186 -2.14 21.95 -10.32
CA LEU A 186 -3.47 22.45 -10.65
C LEU A 186 -3.70 23.81 -10.02
N MET A 187 -3.94 24.83 -10.82
CA MET A 187 -4.39 26.14 -10.38
C MET A 187 -5.86 26.36 -10.78
N VAL A 188 -6.68 26.80 -9.84
CA VAL A 188 -8.06 27.16 -10.10
C VAL A 188 -8.21 28.65 -9.77
N VAL A 189 -8.59 29.46 -10.77
CA VAL A 189 -8.78 30.90 -10.65
C VAL A 189 -10.18 31.23 -11.14
N GLY A 190 -11.09 31.50 -10.22
CA GLY A 190 -12.51 31.63 -10.54
C GLY A 190 -13.06 30.34 -11.13
N SER A 191 -13.62 30.41 -12.32
CA SER A 191 -14.14 29.25 -13.07
C SER A 191 -13.08 28.57 -13.96
N LYS A 192 -11.92 29.17 -14.13
CA LYS A 192 -10.87 28.68 -15.01
C LYS A 192 -9.86 27.78 -14.27
N LYS A 193 -9.40 26.75 -14.96
CA LYS A 193 -8.35 25.84 -14.49
C LYS A 193 -7.10 25.98 -15.34
N TYR A 194 -5.97 25.88 -14.70
CA TYR A 194 -4.65 25.96 -15.34
C TYR A 194 -3.77 24.84 -14.81
N LEU A 195 -2.93 24.30 -15.68
CA LEU A 195 -1.85 23.38 -15.34
C LEU A 195 -0.54 24.17 -15.32
N LYS A 196 -0.02 24.37 -14.11
CA LYS A 196 1.17 25.18 -13.86
C LYS A 196 2.40 24.30 -13.69
N PRO A 197 3.41 24.43 -14.54
CA PRO A 197 4.75 23.91 -14.24
C PRO A 197 5.39 24.74 -13.12
N LEU A 198 6.25 24.13 -12.32
CA LEU A 198 7.03 24.87 -11.31
C LEU A 198 8.27 25.53 -11.93
N ASN A 199 8.83 24.90 -12.96
CA ASN A 199 9.95 25.44 -13.71
C ASN A 199 9.46 26.54 -14.69
N ALA A 200 9.94 27.75 -14.49
CA ALA A 200 9.54 28.92 -15.28
C ALA A 200 9.91 28.86 -16.77
N ARG A 201 10.70 27.88 -17.20
CA ARG A 201 11.02 27.65 -18.61
C ARG A 201 9.84 27.09 -19.40
N TYR A 202 8.86 26.49 -18.70
CA TYR A 202 7.70 25.86 -19.30
C TYR A 202 6.48 26.80 -19.24
N PRO A 203 5.63 26.81 -20.26
CA PRO A 203 4.46 27.68 -20.29
C PRO A 203 3.37 27.20 -19.32
N LEU A 204 2.60 28.16 -18.81
CA LEU A 204 1.33 27.88 -18.14
C LEU A 204 0.33 27.40 -19.19
N LEU A 205 -0.35 26.27 -18.91
CA LEU A 205 -1.36 25.71 -19.81
C LEU A 205 -2.75 26.04 -19.28
N GLU A 206 -3.56 26.73 -20.05
CA GLU A 206 -4.99 26.89 -19.75
C GLU A 206 -5.73 25.61 -20.14
N VAL A 207 -6.65 25.17 -19.29
CA VAL A 207 -7.51 24.03 -19.55
C VAL A 207 -8.82 24.55 -20.16
N PRO A 208 -9.02 24.44 -21.48
CA PRO A 208 -10.17 25.07 -22.13
C PRO A 208 -11.49 24.31 -21.87
N GLU A 209 -11.44 23.00 -21.70
CA GLU A 209 -12.64 22.16 -21.60
C GLU A 209 -12.55 21.21 -20.39
N ALA A 210 -12.45 19.90 -20.62
CA ALA A 210 -12.36 18.91 -19.55
C ALA A 210 -10.93 18.60 -19.19
N LEU A 211 -10.67 18.52 -17.88
CA LEU A 211 -9.44 18.02 -17.30
C LEU A 211 -9.71 16.65 -16.69
N TRP A 212 -9.04 15.65 -17.20
CA TRP A 212 -9.05 14.31 -16.65
C TRP A 212 -7.88 14.14 -15.69
N VAL A 213 -8.19 13.94 -14.41
CA VAL A 213 -7.17 13.75 -13.36
C VAL A 213 -7.01 12.26 -13.13
N SER A 214 -5.84 11.73 -13.46
CA SER A 214 -5.46 10.33 -13.26
C SER A 214 -5.11 10.03 -11.82
N GLY A 215 -4.64 11.04 -11.10
CA GLY A 215 -4.36 10.95 -9.68
C GLY A 215 -3.76 12.22 -9.11
N VAL A 216 -3.91 12.36 -7.81
CA VAL A 216 -3.32 13.45 -7.02
C VAL A 216 -2.05 12.93 -6.36
N VAL A 217 -0.97 13.70 -6.42
CA VAL A 217 0.29 13.35 -5.75
C VAL A 217 0.12 13.49 -4.24
N VAL A 218 0.29 12.40 -3.52
CA VAL A 218 0.15 12.33 -2.06
C VAL A 218 1.49 12.22 -1.33
N ALA A 219 2.54 11.76 -2.04
CA ALA A 219 3.89 11.67 -1.51
C ALA A 219 4.91 11.67 -2.65
N LYS A 220 6.16 11.95 -2.31
CA LYS A 220 7.32 11.71 -3.20
C LYS A 220 8.35 10.85 -2.50
N TYR A 221 9.07 10.08 -3.28
CA TYR A 221 10.13 9.19 -2.83
C TYR A 221 11.40 9.49 -3.60
N LYS A 222 12.50 9.65 -2.88
CA LYS A 222 13.80 9.86 -3.49
C LYS A 222 14.63 8.60 -3.33
N ASP A 223 14.96 7.99 -4.44
CA ASP A 223 15.86 6.85 -4.48
C ASP A 223 17.31 7.36 -4.47
N TYR A 224 18.11 6.89 -3.51
CA TYR A 224 19.54 7.14 -3.48
C TYR A 224 20.23 5.84 -3.88
N PRO A 225 20.80 5.73 -5.10
CA PRO A 225 21.52 4.53 -5.47
C PRO A 225 22.69 4.34 -4.50
N TYR A 226 22.71 3.18 -3.86
CA TYR A 226 23.89 2.76 -3.11
C TYR A 226 25.06 2.67 -4.10
N LYS A 227 26.11 3.43 -3.83
CA LYS A 227 27.40 3.32 -4.55
C LYS A 227 28.14 2.10 -4.06
#